data_cb6fb21dde4f1bfa7f6c298dcfeb3763
#
_entry.id   cb6fb21dde4f1bfa7f6c298dcfeb3763
#
_cell.length_a   1.000
_cell.length_b   1.000
_cell.length_c   1.000
_cell.angle_alpha   90.00
_cell.angle_beta   90.00
_cell.angle_gamma   90.00
#
_symmetry.space_group_name_H-M   'P 1'
#
loop_
_entity.id
_entity.type
_entity.pdbx_description
1 polymer ?
#
loop_
_entity_poly.entity_id
_entity_poly.type
_entity_poly.pdbx_seq_one_letter_code
_entity_poly.pdbx_strand_id
1 'polypeptide(L)'
;MKEKTTAFEQMVANDKGAFEVLPGMTVEEMSAMFFDADALIEPPYRAWQLNSSGHRYYYKFDKDGNPEFYPSVTTILSQTLPTSPWLVKWIADKGLDESERYKMERANYGTFMHAVFERLLINRSYNLDTLKDELKEYIDVNRLPEDFIHYADDLKKDVLAFAQFVLDYDVRPLAVEIALVHPV
;
A
#
# COMPACT_ATOMS: atom_id res chain seq x y z
N MET A 1 -14.70 -26.42 -21.71
CA MET A 1 -14.23 -25.84 -20.43
C MET A 1 -12.89 -25.21 -20.71
N LYS A 2 -12.79 -23.87 -20.74
CA LYS A 2 -11.48 -23.21 -20.80
C LYS A 2 -10.84 -23.38 -19.43
N GLU A 3 -9.66 -24.00 -19.36
CA GLU A 3 -8.84 -24.03 -18.16
C GLU A 3 -8.61 -22.58 -17.73
N LYS A 4 -8.91 -22.27 -16.47
CA LYS A 4 -8.55 -20.97 -15.89
C LYS A 4 -7.05 -20.97 -15.70
N THR A 5 -6.32 -20.33 -16.58
CA THR A 5 -4.89 -20.07 -16.41
C THR A 5 -4.70 -19.23 -15.15
N THR A 6 -3.81 -19.62 -14.26
CA THR A 6 -3.53 -18.85 -13.04
C THR A 6 -2.80 -17.55 -13.37
N ALA A 7 -2.90 -16.53 -12.49
CA ALA A 7 -2.17 -15.28 -12.66
C ALA A 7 -0.66 -15.53 -12.81
N PHE A 8 -0.14 -16.52 -12.10
CA PHE A 8 1.24 -16.94 -12.19
C PHE A 8 1.59 -17.48 -13.59
N GLU A 9 0.74 -18.32 -14.18
CA GLU A 9 0.96 -18.86 -15.54
C GLU A 9 0.85 -17.76 -16.59
N GLN A 10 -0.04 -16.79 -16.43
CA GLN A 10 -0.14 -15.62 -17.31
C GLN A 10 1.09 -14.72 -17.22
N MET A 11 1.66 -14.56 -16.04
CA MET A 11 2.89 -13.81 -15.84
C MET A 11 4.12 -14.51 -16.44
N VAL A 12 4.22 -15.83 -16.28
CA VAL A 12 5.29 -16.64 -16.86
C VAL A 12 5.19 -16.66 -18.39
N ALA A 13 3.97 -16.61 -18.92
CA ALA A 13 3.72 -16.56 -20.36
C ALA A 13 3.99 -15.17 -20.99
N ASN A 14 4.14 -14.13 -20.18
CA ASN A 14 4.44 -12.78 -20.64
C ASN A 14 5.95 -12.53 -20.57
N ASP A 15 6.65 -12.74 -21.69
CA ASP A 15 8.10 -12.55 -21.87
C ASP A 15 8.67 -11.17 -21.46
N LYS A 16 7.82 -10.26 -20.96
CA LYS A 16 8.17 -8.90 -20.59
C LYS A 16 8.03 -8.58 -19.10
N GLY A 17 7.77 -9.58 -18.24
CA GLY A 17 7.58 -9.34 -16.80
C GLY A 17 6.35 -8.48 -16.45
N ALA A 18 5.55 -8.09 -17.44
CA ALA A 18 4.30 -7.38 -17.25
C ALA A 18 3.12 -8.37 -17.23
N PHE A 19 2.13 -8.11 -16.40
CA PHE A 19 0.90 -8.90 -16.38
C PHE A 19 -0.34 -7.99 -16.34
N GLU A 20 -1.40 -8.45 -17.00
CA GLU A 20 -2.71 -7.83 -16.94
C GLU A 20 -3.58 -8.58 -15.92
N VAL A 21 -4.13 -7.85 -14.97
CA VAL A 21 -4.80 -8.45 -13.82
C VAL A 21 -6.26 -8.81 -14.07
N LEU A 22 -6.91 -8.27 -15.09
CA LEU A 22 -8.28 -8.67 -15.42
C LEU A 22 -8.48 -8.94 -16.91
N PRO A 23 -8.56 -10.21 -17.33
CA PRO A 23 -8.98 -10.50 -18.67
C PRO A 23 -10.45 -10.09 -18.86
N GLY A 24 -10.72 -9.19 -19.81
CA GLY A 24 -12.07 -8.83 -20.23
C GLY A 24 -12.55 -7.43 -19.89
N MET A 25 -11.77 -6.61 -19.19
CA MET A 25 -12.02 -5.17 -19.07
C MET A 25 -11.04 -4.37 -19.92
N THR A 26 -11.53 -3.33 -20.57
CA THR A 26 -10.67 -2.34 -21.25
C THR A 26 -10.06 -1.37 -20.25
N VAL A 27 -8.96 -0.71 -20.63
CA VAL A 27 -8.33 0.32 -19.80
C VAL A 27 -9.30 1.48 -19.54
N GLU A 28 -10.16 1.80 -20.52
CA GLU A 28 -11.18 2.84 -20.41
C GLU A 28 -12.27 2.47 -19.40
N GLU A 29 -12.76 1.24 -19.43
CA GLU A 29 -13.77 0.75 -18.46
C GLU A 29 -13.19 0.72 -17.04
N MET A 30 -11.92 0.36 -16.89
CA MET A 30 -11.22 0.40 -15.60
C MET A 30 -11.00 1.82 -15.11
N SER A 31 -10.54 2.73 -15.98
CA SER A 31 -10.38 4.15 -15.64
C SER A 31 -11.71 4.76 -15.21
N ALA A 32 -12.80 4.49 -15.93
CA ALA A 32 -14.12 4.96 -15.55
C ALA A 32 -14.54 4.43 -14.17
N MET A 33 -14.30 3.14 -13.88
CA MET A 33 -14.57 2.56 -12.55
C MET A 33 -13.77 3.23 -11.43
N PHE A 34 -12.50 3.56 -11.66
CA PHE A 34 -11.66 4.21 -10.65
C PHE A 34 -12.03 5.69 -10.44
N PHE A 35 -12.33 6.41 -11.50
CA PHE A 35 -12.81 7.78 -11.40
C PHE A 35 -14.18 7.87 -10.75
N ASP A 36 -15.09 6.95 -11.09
CA ASP A 36 -16.40 6.84 -10.45
C ASP A 36 -16.32 6.35 -9.01
N ALA A 37 -15.34 5.52 -8.65
CA ALA A 37 -15.12 5.07 -7.28
C ALA A 37 -14.67 6.21 -6.36
N ASP A 38 -13.84 7.14 -6.84
CA ASP A 38 -13.53 8.38 -6.10
C ASP A 38 -14.79 9.26 -5.91
N ALA A 39 -15.75 9.17 -6.83
CA ALA A 39 -17.04 9.84 -6.74
C ALA A 39 -18.04 9.12 -5.81
N LEU A 40 -17.89 7.80 -5.61
CA LEU A 40 -18.75 7.02 -4.71
C LEU A 40 -18.42 7.20 -3.23
N ILE A 41 -17.21 7.67 -2.90
CA ILE A 41 -16.82 8.03 -1.53
C ILE A 41 -17.02 9.53 -1.37
N GLU A 42 -18.28 9.87 -1.27
CA GLU A 42 -18.69 11.26 -1.10
C GLU A 42 -18.23 11.87 0.23
N PRO A 43 -18.00 13.19 0.30
CA PRO A 43 -18.06 13.90 1.58
C PRO A 43 -19.35 13.48 2.30
N PRO A 44 -19.36 13.12 3.59
CA PRO A 44 -18.43 13.60 4.60
C PRO A 44 -17.30 12.64 5.02
N TYR A 45 -17.14 11.51 4.37
CA TYR A 45 -16.21 10.45 4.82
C TYR A 45 -14.77 10.64 4.37
N ARG A 46 -14.55 11.34 3.26
CA ARG A 46 -13.20 11.60 2.75
C ARG A 46 -12.46 12.59 3.64
N ALA A 47 -11.24 12.23 4.04
CA ALA A 47 -10.33 13.09 4.76
C ALA A 47 -9.03 13.28 3.97
N TRP A 48 -8.29 14.31 4.34
CA TRP A 48 -6.96 14.58 3.81
C TRP A 48 -5.91 14.31 4.89
N GLN A 49 -4.74 13.89 4.47
CA GLN A 49 -3.61 13.65 5.34
C GLN A 49 -2.62 14.82 5.25
N LEU A 50 -2.19 15.29 6.41
CA LEU A 50 -1.12 16.27 6.55
C LEU A 50 0.02 15.68 7.36
N ASN A 51 1.22 15.68 6.80
CA ASN A 51 2.44 15.31 7.52
C ASN A 51 3.16 16.59 7.95
N SER A 52 3.30 16.82 9.25
CA SER A 52 3.97 17.98 9.79
C SER A 52 4.77 17.61 11.03
N SER A 53 6.02 18.07 11.12
CA SER A 53 6.91 17.87 12.27
C SER A 53 7.05 16.39 12.70
N GLY A 54 7.08 15.47 11.74
CA GLY A 54 7.17 14.03 12.00
C GLY A 54 5.87 13.37 12.47
N HIS A 55 4.78 14.11 12.50
CA HIS A 55 3.46 13.60 12.88
C HIS A 55 2.50 13.59 11.70
N ARG A 56 1.58 12.62 11.71
CA ARG A 56 0.52 12.45 10.74
C ARG A 56 -0.80 12.90 11.32
N TYR A 57 -1.44 13.87 10.65
CA TYR A 57 -2.75 14.38 10.98
C TYR A 57 -3.73 14.06 9.86
N TYR A 58 -4.99 13.82 10.22
CA TYR A 58 -6.08 13.72 9.27
C TYR A 58 -7.03 14.89 9.51
N TYR A 59 -7.57 15.45 8.44
CA TYR A 59 -8.50 16.56 8.55
C TYR A 59 -9.55 16.54 7.44
N LYS A 60 -10.66 17.18 7.71
CA LYS A 60 -11.66 17.58 6.72
C LYS A 60 -12.04 19.04 6.98
N PHE A 61 -12.72 19.66 6.04
CA PHE A 61 -13.24 21.01 6.22
C PHE A 61 -14.66 20.94 6.77
N ASP A 62 -14.97 21.78 7.77
CA ASP A 62 -16.31 21.99 8.25
C ASP A 62 -17.16 22.80 7.24
N LYS A 63 -18.41 23.10 7.60
CA LYS A 63 -19.33 23.86 6.74
C LYS A 63 -18.88 25.30 6.47
N ASP A 64 -18.04 25.83 7.33
CA ASP A 64 -17.52 27.20 7.26
C ASP A 64 -16.15 27.24 6.59
N GLY A 65 -15.62 26.10 6.16
CA GLY A 65 -14.33 25.98 5.49
C GLY A 65 -13.13 25.92 6.43
N ASN A 66 -13.33 25.70 7.74
CA ASN A 66 -12.24 25.54 8.69
C ASN A 66 -11.78 24.09 8.75
N PRO A 67 -10.45 23.81 8.92
CA PRO A 67 -9.97 22.45 9.07
C PRO A 67 -10.34 21.87 10.44
N GLU A 68 -11.00 20.73 10.43
CA GLU A 68 -11.30 19.92 11.61
C GLU A 68 -10.38 18.71 11.64
N PHE A 69 -9.54 18.58 12.69
CA PHE A 69 -8.51 17.56 12.79
C PHE A 69 -8.98 16.32 13.53
N TYR A 70 -8.54 15.16 13.05
CA TYR A 70 -8.86 13.86 13.61
C TYR A 70 -7.58 13.06 13.92
N PRO A 71 -7.53 12.41 15.09
CA PRO A 71 -6.43 11.47 15.37
C PRO A 71 -6.58 10.23 14.50
N SER A 72 -5.46 9.62 14.13
CA SER A 72 -5.49 8.31 13.47
C SER A 72 -5.95 7.22 14.43
N VAL A 73 -6.52 6.14 13.90
CA VAL A 73 -6.86 4.95 14.71
C VAL A 73 -5.65 4.44 15.48
N THR A 74 -4.48 4.40 14.86
CA THR A 74 -3.23 3.97 15.50
C THR A 74 -2.81 4.92 16.63
N THR A 75 -3.05 6.23 16.49
CA THR A 75 -2.81 7.21 17.57
C THR A 75 -3.72 6.92 18.77
N ILE A 76 -5.01 6.71 18.54
CA ILE A 76 -5.96 6.36 19.60
C ILE A 76 -5.54 5.07 20.30
N LEU A 77 -5.23 4.01 19.51
CA LEU A 77 -4.83 2.72 20.07
C LEU A 77 -3.54 2.82 20.89
N SER A 78 -2.54 3.58 20.42
CA SER A 78 -1.27 3.75 21.14
C SER A 78 -1.41 4.50 22.46
N GLN A 79 -2.42 5.36 22.59
CA GLN A 79 -2.69 6.11 23.81
C GLN A 79 -3.58 5.37 24.81
N THR A 80 -4.40 4.44 24.31
CA THR A 80 -5.43 3.77 25.13
C THR A 80 -5.07 2.33 25.50
N LEU A 81 -4.27 1.67 24.69
CA LEU A 81 -3.89 0.27 24.92
C LEU A 81 -2.47 0.17 25.51
N PRO A 82 -2.25 -0.68 26.50
CA PRO A 82 -0.91 -0.94 27.00
C PRO A 82 -0.06 -1.61 25.92
N THR A 83 1.23 -1.32 25.91
CA THR A 83 2.18 -2.00 25.04
C THR A 83 2.20 -3.50 25.32
N SER A 84 2.10 -4.32 24.27
CA SER A 84 2.11 -5.78 24.40
C SER A 84 3.36 -6.27 25.15
N PRO A 85 3.21 -7.12 26.19
CA PRO A 85 4.36 -7.69 26.90
C PRO A 85 5.36 -8.41 25.96
N TRP A 86 4.87 -9.02 24.89
CA TRP A 86 5.71 -9.67 23.89
C TRP A 86 6.57 -8.66 23.12
N LEU A 87 6.01 -7.49 22.79
CA LEU A 87 6.75 -6.41 22.15
C LEU A 87 7.83 -5.85 23.07
N VAL A 88 7.50 -5.65 24.34
CA VAL A 88 8.47 -5.20 25.36
C VAL A 88 9.62 -6.19 25.49
N LYS A 89 9.31 -7.50 25.59
CA LYS A 89 10.29 -8.55 25.64
C LYS A 89 11.17 -8.58 24.38
N TRP A 90 10.56 -8.51 23.21
CA TRP A 90 11.28 -8.50 21.93
C TRP A 90 12.27 -7.31 21.82
N ILE A 91 11.84 -6.10 22.26
CA ILE A 91 12.72 -4.92 22.30
C ILE A 91 13.88 -5.15 23.29
N ALA A 92 13.58 -5.73 24.47
CA ALA A 92 14.62 -6.02 25.47
C ALA A 92 15.64 -7.05 24.98
N ASP A 93 15.18 -8.10 24.29
CA ASP A 93 16.04 -9.17 23.75
C ASP A 93 16.91 -8.69 22.59
N LYS A 94 16.39 -7.80 21.72
CA LYS A 94 17.13 -7.25 20.58
C LYS A 94 18.01 -6.05 20.91
N GLY A 95 17.65 -5.28 21.92
CA GLY A 95 18.19 -3.96 22.18
C GLY A 95 17.43 -2.86 21.44
N LEU A 96 17.51 -1.64 21.98
CA LEU A 96 16.71 -0.51 21.49
C LEU A 96 17.07 -0.14 20.04
N ASP A 97 18.36 0.05 19.76
CA ASP A 97 18.83 0.50 18.45
C ASP A 97 18.50 -0.51 17.34
N GLU A 98 18.71 -1.80 17.61
CA GLU A 98 18.40 -2.86 16.64
C GLU A 98 16.89 -3.02 16.41
N SER A 99 16.09 -2.84 17.45
CA SER A 99 14.63 -2.89 17.33
C SER A 99 14.07 -1.73 16.51
N GLU A 100 14.60 -0.52 16.70
CA GLU A 100 14.24 0.66 15.91
C GLU A 100 14.70 0.53 14.45
N ARG A 101 15.92 0.05 14.22
CA ARG A 101 16.43 -0.22 12.87
C ARG A 101 15.51 -1.20 12.12
N TYR A 102 15.17 -2.32 12.74
CA TYR A 102 14.27 -3.32 12.16
C TYR A 102 12.88 -2.77 11.88
N LYS A 103 12.33 -1.97 12.80
CA LYS A 103 11.03 -1.33 12.63
C LYS A 103 11.02 -0.38 11.44
N MET A 104 12.06 0.46 11.31
CA MET A 104 12.19 1.39 10.17
C MET A 104 12.33 0.64 8.84
N GLU A 105 13.12 -0.41 8.83
CA GLU A 105 13.32 -1.26 7.66
C GLU A 105 11.99 -1.89 7.19
N ARG A 106 11.21 -2.47 8.12
CA ARG A 106 9.90 -3.05 7.80
C ARG A 106 8.86 -2.00 7.42
N ALA A 107 8.91 -0.81 8.01
CA ALA A 107 8.03 0.29 7.62
C ALA A 107 8.31 0.77 6.18
N ASN A 108 9.57 0.90 5.79
CA ASN A 108 9.96 1.26 4.42
C ASN A 108 9.58 0.16 3.41
N TYR A 109 9.79 -1.11 3.78
CA TYR A 109 9.33 -2.24 2.98
C TYR A 109 7.82 -2.15 2.71
N GLY A 110 7.01 -1.96 3.77
CA GLY A 110 5.57 -1.81 3.64
C GLY A 110 5.17 -0.61 2.80
N THR A 111 5.81 0.54 2.98
CA THR A 111 5.52 1.76 2.20
C THR A 111 5.77 1.55 0.70
N PHE A 112 6.90 0.92 0.35
CA PHE A 112 7.19 0.60 -1.05
C PHE A 112 6.15 -0.38 -1.63
N MET A 113 5.80 -1.42 -0.87
CA MET A 113 4.79 -2.40 -1.27
C MET A 113 3.41 -1.77 -1.51
N HIS A 114 2.96 -0.88 -0.62
CA HIS A 114 1.71 -0.16 -0.79
C HIS A 114 1.70 0.62 -2.12
N ALA A 115 2.78 1.33 -2.44
CA ALA A 115 2.89 2.08 -3.70
C ALA A 115 2.86 1.18 -4.95
N VAL A 116 3.43 -0.03 -4.87
CA VAL A 116 3.38 -1.01 -5.97
C VAL A 116 1.97 -1.60 -6.11
N PHE A 117 1.33 -1.98 -4.99
CA PHE A 117 -0.03 -2.54 -4.99
C PHE A 117 -1.07 -1.53 -5.46
N GLU A 118 -0.95 -0.27 -5.05
CA GLU A 118 -1.77 0.82 -5.56
C GLU A 118 -1.70 0.91 -7.08
N ARG A 119 -0.49 0.98 -7.64
CA ARG A 119 -0.29 1.03 -9.10
C ARG A 119 -0.84 -0.21 -9.80
N LEU A 120 -0.65 -1.38 -9.23
CA LEU A 120 -1.19 -2.63 -9.77
C LEU A 120 -2.73 -2.60 -9.79
N LEU A 121 -3.36 -2.14 -8.72
CA LEU A 121 -4.82 -2.03 -8.65
C LEU A 121 -5.38 -0.98 -9.61
N ILE A 122 -4.74 0.18 -9.71
CA ILE A 122 -5.18 1.28 -10.59
C ILE A 122 -4.96 0.94 -12.06
N ASN A 123 -3.75 0.49 -12.43
CA ASN A 123 -3.39 0.25 -13.83
C ASN A 123 -3.77 -1.16 -14.33
N ARG A 124 -4.17 -2.05 -13.41
CA ARG A 124 -4.44 -3.47 -13.69
C ARG A 124 -3.27 -4.20 -14.34
N SER A 125 -2.10 -3.63 -14.28
CA SER A 125 -0.85 -4.19 -14.75
C SER A 125 0.33 -3.64 -13.95
N TYR A 126 1.41 -4.41 -13.89
CA TYR A 126 2.66 -3.98 -13.30
C TYR A 126 3.84 -4.70 -13.97
N ASN A 127 4.89 -3.96 -14.33
CA ASN A 127 6.08 -4.55 -14.93
C ASN A 127 7.08 -4.95 -13.83
N LEU A 128 7.23 -6.25 -13.60
CA LEU A 128 8.14 -6.78 -12.59
C LEU A 128 9.62 -6.57 -12.92
N ASP A 129 9.98 -6.32 -14.18
CA ASP A 129 11.37 -6.09 -14.57
C ASP A 129 11.87 -4.72 -14.09
N THR A 130 10.96 -3.74 -13.92
CA THR A 130 11.29 -2.40 -13.40
C THR A 130 11.38 -2.35 -11.87
N LEU A 131 10.85 -3.33 -11.15
CA LEU A 131 10.72 -3.33 -9.69
C LEU A 131 12.07 -3.08 -8.98
N LYS A 132 13.13 -3.72 -9.45
CA LYS A 132 14.46 -3.55 -8.83
C LYS A 132 15.04 -2.15 -9.04
N ASP A 133 14.81 -1.55 -10.19
CA ASP A 133 15.29 -0.19 -10.48
C ASP A 133 14.43 0.85 -9.75
N GLU A 134 13.13 0.65 -9.65
CA GLU A 134 12.24 1.45 -8.81
C GLU A 134 12.61 1.37 -7.33
N LEU A 135 13.01 0.17 -6.85
CA LEU A 135 13.49 0.01 -5.48
C LEU A 135 14.80 0.76 -5.24
N LYS A 136 15.73 0.78 -6.21
CA LYS A 136 16.96 1.60 -6.09
C LYS A 136 16.64 3.08 -6.00
N GLU A 137 15.75 3.58 -6.87
CA GLU A 137 15.30 4.97 -6.81
C GLU A 137 14.65 5.30 -5.46
N TYR A 138 13.82 4.39 -4.94
CA TYR A 138 13.21 4.55 -3.62
C TYR A 138 14.25 4.62 -2.50
N ILE A 139 15.30 3.78 -2.55
CA ILE A 139 16.43 3.80 -1.61
C ILE A 139 17.12 5.16 -1.64
N ASP A 140 17.45 5.66 -2.83
CA ASP A 140 18.16 6.92 -3.01
C ASP A 140 17.34 8.11 -2.52
N VAL A 141 16.06 8.19 -2.91
CA VAL A 141 15.15 9.29 -2.53
C VAL A 141 14.93 9.32 -1.02
N ASN A 142 14.76 8.17 -0.38
CA ASN A 142 14.48 8.07 1.05
C ASN A 142 15.76 7.92 1.90
N ARG A 143 16.94 7.95 1.28
CA ARG A 143 18.25 7.82 1.93
C ARG A 143 18.34 6.57 2.81
N LEU A 144 17.82 5.47 2.30
CA LEU A 144 17.88 4.18 2.99
C LEU A 144 19.28 3.55 2.83
N PRO A 145 19.66 2.61 3.71
CA PRO A 145 20.86 1.83 3.53
C PRO A 145 20.88 1.09 2.19
N GLU A 146 22.01 1.09 1.48
CA GLU A 146 22.13 0.45 0.15
C GLU A 146 21.82 -1.05 0.19
N ASP A 147 22.08 -1.71 1.32
CA ASP A 147 21.76 -3.12 1.51
C ASP A 147 20.27 -3.43 1.52
N PHE A 148 19.38 -2.41 1.64
CA PHE A 148 17.93 -2.58 1.50
C PHE A 148 17.53 -3.21 0.16
N ILE A 149 18.38 -3.14 -0.85
CA ILE A 149 18.17 -3.78 -2.16
C ILE A 149 18.02 -5.31 -2.07
N HIS A 150 18.46 -5.95 -0.98
CA HIS A 150 18.29 -7.40 -0.78
C HIS A 150 16.82 -7.83 -0.73
N TYR A 151 15.89 -6.90 -0.43
CA TYR A 151 14.46 -7.18 -0.45
C TYR A 151 13.84 -7.31 -1.85
N ALA A 152 14.58 -7.04 -2.93
CA ALA A 152 14.01 -7.05 -4.28
C ALA A 152 13.32 -8.38 -4.65
N ASP A 153 13.91 -9.51 -4.25
CA ASP A 153 13.36 -10.84 -4.55
C ASP A 153 12.11 -11.15 -3.70
N ASP A 154 12.08 -10.71 -2.44
CA ASP A 154 10.91 -10.90 -1.59
C ASP A 154 9.76 -9.99 -2.02
N LEU A 155 10.07 -8.72 -2.35
CA LEU A 155 9.11 -7.79 -2.95
C LEU A 155 8.48 -8.36 -4.23
N LYS A 156 9.28 -8.97 -5.11
CA LYS A 156 8.78 -9.63 -6.31
C LYS A 156 7.79 -10.74 -5.98
N LYS A 157 8.10 -11.59 -5.02
CA LYS A 157 7.20 -12.68 -4.56
C LYS A 157 5.90 -12.12 -3.99
N ASP A 158 5.99 -11.06 -3.19
CA ASP A 158 4.81 -10.45 -2.58
C ASP A 158 3.90 -9.78 -3.62
N VAL A 159 4.47 -9.12 -4.63
CA VAL A 159 3.69 -8.57 -5.77
C VAL A 159 2.98 -9.69 -6.52
N LEU A 160 3.66 -10.81 -6.77
CA LEU A 160 3.07 -11.98 -7.41
C LEU A 160 1.94 -12.59 -6.58
N ALA A 161 2.15 -12.75 -5.29
CA ALA A 161 1.15 -13.29 -4.37
C ALA A 161 -0.08 -12.37 -4.30
N PHE A 162 0.13 -11.06 -4.27
CA PHE A 162 -0.95 -10.08 -4.27
C PHE A 162 -1.73 -10.10 -5.60
N ALA A 163 -1.04 -10.14 -6.73
CA ALA A 163 -1.69 -10.26 -8.03
C ALA A 163 -2.55 -11.53 -8.13
N GLN A 164 -2.01 -12.67 -7.64
CA GLN A 164 -2.76 -13.91 -7.56
C GLN A 164 -4.01 -13.77 -6.69
N PHE A 165 -3.88 -13.15 -5.51
CA PHE A 165 -5.02 -12.86 -4.64
C PHE A 165 -6.10 -12.03 -5.34
N VAL A 166 -5.70 -10.95 -6.03
CA VAL A 166 -6.64 -10.08 -6.78
C VAL A 166 -7.41 -10.87 -7.82
N LEU A 167 -6.77 -11.82 -8.51
CA LEU A 167 -7.42 -12.66 -9.52
C LEU A 167 -8.31 -13.75 -8.90
N ASP A 168 -7.83 -14.45 -7.88
CA ASP A 168 -8.55 -15.56 -7.26
C ASP A 168 -9.87 -15.10 -6.63
N TYR A 169 -9.88 -13.89 -6.08
CA TYR A 169 -11.04 -13.32 -5.40
C TYR A 169 -11.82 -12.29 -6.23
N ASP A 170 -11.46 -12.09 -7.51
CA ASP A 170 -12.06 -11.06 -8.39
C ASP A 170 -12.15 -9.70 -7.67
N VAL A 171 -11.03 -9.26 -7.08
CA VAL A 171 -11.00 -8.02 -6.30
C VAL A 171 -11.23 -6.83 -7.21
N ARG A 172 -12.26 -6.06 -6.90
CA ARG A 172 -12.63 -4.81 -7.61
C ARG A 172 -12.57 -3.67 -6.63
N PRO A 173 -11.47 -2.90 -6.59
CA PRO A 173 -11.34 -1.81 -5.65
C PRO A 173 -12.34 -0.70 -6.00
N LEU A 174 -13.00 -0.18 -4.98
CA LEU A 174 -13.84 1.03 -5.10
C LEU A 174 -13.01 2.29 -4.89
N ALA A 175 -11.93 2.18 -4.12
CA ALA A 175 -10.93 3.21 -3.91
C ALA A 175 -9.63 2.56 -3.41
N VAL A 176 -8.49 3.23 -3.61
CA VAL A 176 -7.17 2.74 -3.21
C VAL A 176 -6.44 3.84 -2.44
N GLU A 177 -5.85 3.48 -1.28
CA GLU A 177 -5.02 4.37 -0.45
C GLU A 177 -5.69 5.72 -0.09
N ILE A 178 -6.98 5.71 0.19
CA ILE A 178 -7.69 6.92 0.60
C ILE A 178 -7.84 7.02 2.12
N ALA A 179 -7.80 8.24 2.63
CA ALA A 179 -8.10 8.52 4.02
C ALA A 179 -9.60 8.72 4.23
N LEU A 180 -10.16 8.04 5.23
CA LEU A 180 -11.56 8.14 5.61
C LEU A 180 -11.69 8.56 7.07
N VAL A 181 -12.73 9.35 7.36
CA VAL A 181 -13.15 9.72 8.72
C VAL A 181 -14.57 9.23 8.93
N HIS A 182 -14.80 8.51 10.04
CA HIS A 182 -16.16 8.12 10.41
C HIS A 182 -16.93 9.38 10.82
N PRO A 183 -18.12 9.64 10.25
CA PRO A 183 -18.98 10.73 10.72
C PRO A 183 -19.47 10.39 12.14
N VAL A 184 -19.28 11.30 13.05
CA VAL A 184 -19.81 11.20 14.42
C VAL A 184 -21.25 11.67 14.45
#